data_4901dcb730e0e715d7f20c5c5d62a9a3
#
_entry.id   4901dcb730e0e715d7f20c5c5d62a9a3
#
_cell.length_a   1.000
_cell.length_b   1.000
_cell.length_c   1.000
_cell.angle_alpha   90.00
_cell.angle_beta   90.00
_cell.angle_gamma   90.00
#
_symmetry.space_group_name_H-M   'P 1'
#
loop_
_entity.id
_entity.type
_entity.pdbx_description
1 polymer ?
#
loop_
_entity_poly.entity_id
_entity_poly.type
_entity_poly.pdbx_seq_one_letter_code
_entity_poly.pdbx_strand_id
1 'polypeptide(L)'
;MRIPKAGGTLFDLDDSSTWSSSLPKDVKEKALVGLTDSSLLLLADILPTGVFATLQALNHPKVAPVLTAKPWPLCFNQSNTSENEVIFTAEDKVLTVAIIGLGPVGVCAAISLLDALASSTRQVPFRIVAVDPLEARREKMKAIYAAIDEGGKGTGEFVVLSIEEAKEKVKEWTAGIGCTAVLEVNLSQPRKVNSNSWW
;
A
#
# COMPACT_ATOMS: atom_id res chain seq x y z
N MET A 1 14.78 30.58 10.65
CA MET A 1 15.22 29.18 10.85
C MET A 1 16.23 28.85 9.77
N ARG A 2 17.44 28.36 10.12
CA ARG A 2 18.42 27.87 9.11
C ARG A 2 18.27 26.35 9.01
N ILE A 3 18.02 25.86 7.79
CA ILE A 3 17.99 24.42 7.52
C ILE A 3 19.35 24.03 6.96
N PRO A 4 20.16 23.24 7.69
CA PRO A 4 21.44 22.77 7.18
C PRO A 4 21.26 21.92 5.92
N LYS A 5 22.09 22.15 4.90
CA LYS A 5 22.06 21.38 3.63
C LYS A 5 20.72 21.44 2.88
N ALA A 6 20.04 22.58 2.94
CA ALA A 6 18.75 22.77 2.27
C ALA A 6 18.78 22.37 0.78
N GLY A 7 19.86 22.67 0.07
CA GLY A 7 20.00 22.31 -1.34
C GLY A 7 19.99 20.80 -1.66
N GLY A 8 20.19 19.95 -0.64
CA GLY A 8 20.08 18.49 -0.81
C GLY A 8 18.78 17.88 -0.28
N THR A 9 17.93 18.71 0.36
CA THR A 9 16.72 18.25 1.04
C THR A 9 15.45 18.99 0.63
N LEU A 10 15.58 20.07 -0.13
CA LEU A 10 14.45 20.83 -0.65
C LEU A 10 14.28 20.56 -2.14
N PHE A 11 13.05 20.27 -2.54
CA PHE A 11 12.62 20.17 -3.91
C PHE A 11 11.91 21.47 -4.32
N ASP A 12 12.30 22.06 -5.42
CA ASP A 12 11.56 23.15 -6.03
C ASP A 12 10.42 22.56 -6.83
N LEU A 13 9.19 22.76 -6.36
CA LEU A 13 7.99 22.23 -7.01
C LEU A 13 7.59 23.04 -8.24
N ASP A 14 8.05 24.30 -8.37
CA ASP A 14 7.80 25.16 -9.53
C ASP A 14 8.79 24.86 -10.66
N ASP A 15 9.96 24.30 -10.37
CA ASP A 15 10.95 23.91 -11.37
C ASP A 15 10.91 22.41 -11.70
N SER A 16 10.06 22.05 -12.65
CA SER A 16 9.94 20.64 -13.09
C SER A 16 11.21 20.07 -13.75
N SER A 17 12.22 20.91 -14.06
CA SER A 17 13.51 20.44 -14.57
C SER A 17 14.30 19.65 -13.52
N THR A 18 14.05 19.93 -12.24
CA THR A 18 14.67 19.23 -11.09
C THR A 18 14.06 17.85 -10.83
N TRP A 19 12.92 17.55 -11.44
CA TRP A 19 12.23 16.28 -11.27
C TRP A 19 12.91 15.16 -12.07
N SER A 20 12.63 13.91 -11.71
CA SER A 20 13.24 12.76 -12.41
C SER A 20 13.13 12.87 -13.93
N SER A 21 14.24 12.71 -14.63
CA SER A 21 14.30 12.72 -16.10
C SER A 21 13.47 11.60 -16.74
N SER A 22 13.18 10.54 -15.99
CA SER A 22 12.37 9.40 -16.46
C SER A 22 10.88 9.71 -16.58
N LEU A 23 10.38 10.80 -15.97
CA LEU A 23 8.98 11.18 -16.08
C LEU A 23 8.69 11.85 -17.42
N PRO A 24 7.63 11.45 -18.14
CA PRO A 24 7.15 12.13 -19.34
C PRO A 24 6.86 13.61 -19.07
N LYS A 25 7.08 14.46 -20.08
CA LYS A 25 6.91 15.91 -19.93
C LYS A 25 5.48 16.30 -19.57
N ASP A 26 4.50 15.68 -20.22
CA ASP A 26 3.07 15.91 -19.97
C ASP A 26 2.63 15.52 -18.56
N VAL A 27 3.27 14.49 -17.96
CA VAL A 27 3.06 14.10 -16.57
C VAL A 27 3.61 15.16 -15.64
N LYS A 28 4.83 15.67 -15.91
CA LYS A 28 5.43 16.75 -15.10
C LYS A 28 4.58 18.02 -15.09
N GLU A 29 4.07 18.41 -16.25
CA GLU A 29 3.27 19.62 -16.42
C GLU A 29 1.90 19.55 -15.73
N LYS A 30 1.35 18.34 -15.55
CA LYS A 30 0.01 18.12 -14.99
C LYS A 30 0.01 17.68 -13.53
N ALA A 31 1.12 17.15 -13.05
CA ALA A 31 1.17 16.44 -11.76
C ALA A 31 0.72 17.27 -10.55
N LEU A 32 0.98 18.58 -10.57
CA LEU A 32 0.66 19.48 -9.46
C LEU A 32 -0.48 20.46 -9.78
N VAL A 33 -1.05 20.38 -10.97
CA VAL A 33 -2.13 21.30 -11.39
C VAL A 33 -3.35 21.11 -10.50
N GLY A 34 -3.83 22.22 -9.93
CA GLY A 34 -5.02 22.23 -9.08
C GLY A 34 -4.78 21.81 -7.63
N LEU A 35 -3.54 21.46 -7.24
CA LEU A 35 -3.20 21.23 -5.85
C LEU A 35 -2.96 22.55 -5.12
N THR A 36 -3.45 22.63 -3.87
CA THR A 36 -3.18 23.75 -2.97
C THR A 36 -1.86 23.52 -2.21
N ASP A 37 -1.25 24.58 -1.68
CA ASP A 37 -0.06 24.47 -0.82
C ASP A 37 -0.27 23.51 0.34
N SER A 38 -1.47 23.49 0.92
CA SER A 38 -1.84 22.54 1.99
C SER A 38 -1.85 21.09 1.49
N SER A 39 -2.24 20.85 0.24
CA SER A 39 -2.18 19.52 -0.36
C SER A 39 -0.73 19.12 -0.68
N LEU A 40 0.07 20.07 -1.15
CA LEU A 40 1.49 19.85 -1.45
C LEU A 40 2.29 19.50 -0.19
N LEU A 41 1.91 20.05 0.97
CA LEU A 41 2.55 19.71 2.25
C LEU A 41 2.41 18.21 2.59
N LEU A 42 1.33 17.56 2.16
CA LEU A 42 1.13 16.13 2.37
C LEU A 42 2.14 15.27 1.60
N LEU A 43 2.74 15.80 0.54
CA LEU A 43 3.77 15.10 -0.25
C LEU A 43 5.09 14.98 0.50
N ALA A 44 5.34 15.82 1.52
CA ALA A 44 6.61 15.84 2.26
C ALA A 44 6.71 14.72 3.30
N ASP A 45 5.60 14.27 3.88
CA ASP A 45 5.60 13.32 4.99
C ASP A 45 4.52 12.23 4.84
N ILE A 46 3.27 12.62 4.72
CA ILE A 46 2.14 11.69 4.80
C ILE A 46 2.13 10.70 3.63
N LEU A 47 2.29 11.18 2.41
CA LEU A 47 2.33 10.31 1.23
C LEU A 47 3.55 9.39 1.23
N PRO A 48 4.79 9.89 1.41
CA PRO A 48 5.97 9.03 1.49
C PRO A 48 5.89 7.99 2.60
N THR A 49 5.31 8.33 3.75
CA THR A 49 5.10 7.38 4.85
C THR A 49 4.13 6.27 4.46
N GLY A 50 3.04 6.58 3.78
CA GLY A 50 2.11 5.59 3.25
C GLY A 50 2.74 4.69 2.19
N VAL A 51 3.49 5.27 1.25
CA VAL A 51 4.27 4.53 0.23
C VAL A 51 5.29 3.61 0.90
N PHE A 52 6.02 4.12 1.90
CA PHE A 52 7.02 3.33 2.62
C PHE A 52 6.38 2.12 3.33
N ALA A 53 5.23 2.30 4.00
CA ALA A 53 4.50 1.19 4.62
C ALA A 53 4.12 0.13 3.58
N THR A 54 3.66 0.54 2.41
CA THR A 54 3.38 -0.35 1.28
C THR A 54 4.63 -1.10 0.82
N LEU A 55 5.73 -0.40 0.61
CA LEU A 55 6.99 -1.03 0.18
C LEU A 55 7.49 -2.06 1.21
N GLN A 56 7.37 -1.76 2.50
CA GLN A 56 7.72 -2.72 3.55
C GLN A 56 6.84 -3.97 3.48
N ALA A 57 5.54 -3.82 3.25
CA ALA A 57 4.63 -4.96 3.09
C ALA A 57 4.96 -5.79 1.84
N LEU A 58 5.17 -5.15 0.69
CA LEU A 58 5.49 -5.84 -0.56
C LEU A 58 6.83 -6.59 -0.48
N ASN A 59 7.79 -6.07 0.28
CA ASN A 59 9.10 -6.67 0.51
C ASN A 59 9.12 -7.69 1.66
N HIS A 60 8.00 -7.92 2.32
CA HIS A 60 7.94 -8.87 3.41
C HIS A 60 8.18 -10.33 2.94
N PRO A 61 8.90 -11.18 3.71
CA PRO A 61 9.22 -12.56 3.33
C PRO A 61 8.03 -13.44 2.95
N LYS A 62 6.83 -13.16 3.46
CA LYS A 62 5.60 -13.86 3.09
C LYS A 62 4.89 -13.27 1.87
N VAL A 63 5.15 -12.01 1.51
CA VAL A 63 4.48 -11.30 0.42
C VAL A 63 5.29 -11.35 -0.87
N ALA A 64 6.57 -11.02 -0.80
CA ALA A 64 7.43 -10.95 -1.97
C ALA A 64 7.46 -12.24 -2.80
N PRO A 65 7.50 -13.46 -2.22
CA PRO A 65 7.40 -14.71 -2.98
C PRO A 65 6.07 -14.87 -3.72
N VAL A 66 4.96 -14.45 -3.13
CA VAL A 66 3.64 -14.49 -3.79
C VAL A 66 3.65 -13.60 -5.04
N LEU A 67 4.22 -12.40 -4.93
CA LEU A 67 4.28 -11.43 -6.04
C LEU A 67 5.25 -11.85 -7.14
N THR A 68 6.39 -12.44 -6.78
CA THR A 68 7.49 -12.71 -7.71
C THR A 68 7.55 -14.16 -8.22
N ALA A 69 6.83 -15.09 -7.56
CA ALA A 69 6.95 -16.54 -7.73
C ALA A 69 8.37 -17.07 -7.49
N LYS A 70 9.17 -16.37 -6.70
CA LYS A 70 10.53 -16.76 -6.32
C LYS A 70 10.62 -16.88 -4.80
N PRO A 71 11.37 -17.86 -4.26
CA PRO A 71 11.56 -17.99 -2.82
C PRO A 71 12.28 -16.77 -2.23
N TRP A 72 12.05 -16.49 -0.97
CA TRP A 72 12.83 -15.53 -0.22
C TRP A 72 14.21 -16.11 0.13
N PRO A 73 15.35 -15.39 0.04
CA PRO A 73 15.52 -14.00 -0.44
C PRO A 73 15.74 -13.87 -1.96
N LEU A 74 15.63 -14.92 -2.74
CA LEU A 74 15.92 -14.93 -4.19
C LEU A 74 14.97 -14.03 -4.99
N CYS A 75 13.82 -13.65 -4.39
CA CYS A 75 12.92 -12.69 -5.02
C CYS A 75 13.57 -11.32 -5.27
N PHE A 76 14.65 -10.98 -4.58
CA PHE A 76 15.42 -9.75 -4.79
C PHE A 76 16.67 -9.94 -5.64
N ASN A 77 17.12 -11.17 -5.84
CA ASN A 77 18.27 -11.47 -6.66
C ASN A 77 17.84 -11.67 -8.11
N GLN A 78 18.30 -10.82 -9.00
CA GLN A 78 18.03 -10.96 -10.44
C GLN A 78 18.84 -12.09 -11.11
N SER A 79 19.63 -12.85 -10.33
CA SER A 79 20.35 -13.99 -10.87
C SER A 79 19.36 -15.09 -11.28
N ASN A 80 19.40 -15.42 -12.57
CA ASN A 80 18.62 -16.48 -13.23
C ASN A 80 18.99 -17.90 -12.75
N THR A 81 19.22 -18.10 -11.47
CA THR A 81 19.47 -19.44 -10.95
C THR A 81 18.14 -20.17 -10.83
N SER A 82 18.00 -21.08 -11.76
CA SER A 82 17.03 -22.15 -11.93
C SER A 82 16.43 -22.72 -10.63
N GLU A 83 15.10 -22.95 -10.67
CA GLU A 83 14.55 -24.28 -10.47
C GLU A 83 14.31 -24.78 -9.05
N ASN A 84 14.13 -23.93 -8.07
CA ASN A 84 13.26 -24.34 -6.98
C ASN A 84 11.89 -23.73 -7.21
N GLU A 85 10.98 -24.47 -7.84
CA GLU A 85 9.57 -24.09 -7.90
C GLU A 85 9.11 -23.81 -6.48
N VAL A 86 8.74 -22.57 -6.23
CA VAL A 86 8.08 -22.23 -4.98
C VAL A 86 6.71 -22.89 -5.05
N ILE A 87 6.55 -23.98 -4.31
CA ILE A 87 5.25 -24.63 -4.19
C ILE A 87 4.39 -23.76 -3.30
N PHE A 88 3.52 -22.96 -3.91
CA PHE A 88 2.47 -22.25 -3.20
C PHE A 88 1.28 -23.16 -2.97
N THR A 89 0.77 -23.18 -1.75
CA THR A 89 -0.54 -23.76 -1.46
C THR A 89 -1.65 -22.92 -2.11
N ALA A 90 -2.88 -23.40 -2.10
CA ALA A 90 -4.01 -22.64 -2.65
C ALA A 90 -4.19 -21.31 -1.90
N GLU A 91 -3.94 -21.29 -0.60
CA GLU A 91 -4.01 -20.12 0.27
C GLU A 91 -2.93 -19.09 -0.06
N ASP A 92 -1.73 -19.53 -0.45
CA ASP A 92 -0.62 -18.65 -0.81
C ASP A 92 -0.80 -17.99 -2.19
N LYS A 93 -1.76 -18.43 -2.99
CA LYS A 93 -2.01 -17.86 -4.33
C LYS A 93 -2.77 -16.54 -4.30
N VAL A 94 -3.44 -16.21 -3.20
CA VAL A 94 -4.18 -14.98 -3.01
C VAL A 94 -3.53 -14.15 -1.91
N LEU A 95 -3.07 -12.96 -2.25
CA LEU A 95 -2.49 -12.05 -1.28
C LEU A 95 -3.60 -11.42 -0.43
N THR A 96 -3.67 -11.74 0.86
CA THR A 96 -4.63 -11.13 1.78
C THR A 96 -3.93 -10.13 2.69
N VAL A 97 -4.35 -8.86 2.63
CA VAL A 97 -3.73 -7.76 3.39
C VAL A 97 -4.79 -7.02 4.20
N ALA A 98 -4.49 -6.75 5.46
CA ALA A 98 -5.26 -5.83 6.28
C ALA A 98 -4.52 -4.49 6.45
N ILE A 99 -5.25 -3.38 6.32
CA ILE A 99 -4.76 -2.02 6.59
C ILE A 99 -5.57 -1.48 7.76
N ILE A 100 -4.92 -1.24 8.89
CA ILE A 100 -5.56 -0.81 10.13
C ILE A 100 -5.29 0.66 10.38
N GLY A 101 -6.35 1.45 10.38
CA GLY A 101 -6.32 2.91 10.51
C GLY A 101 -6.40 3.62 9.16
N LEU A 102 -7.52 4.34 8.94
CA LEU A 102 -7.78 5.11 7.72
C LEU A 102 -7.65 6.62 7.97
N GLY A 103 -6.64 6.99 8.75
CA GLY A 103 -6.13 8.35 8.77
C GLY A 103 -5.40 8.70 7.47
N PRO A 104 -4.84 9.91 7.33
CA PRO A 104 -4.18 10.34 6.09
C PRO A 104 -3.11 9.35 5.59
N VAL A 105 -2.25 8.85 6.49
CA VAL A 105 -1.22 7.85 6.14
C VAL A 105 -1.83 6.54 5.68
N GLY A 106 -2.88 6.05 6.37
CA GLY A 106 -3.53 4.80 6.01
C GLY A 106 -4.23 4.85 4.65
N VAL A 107 -4.84 5.99 4.32
CA VAL A 107 -5.41 6.24 2.99
C VAL A 107 -4.30 6.21 1.93
N CYS A 108 -3.18 6.90 2.17
CA CYS A 108 -2.04 6.87 1.25
C CYS A 108 -1.45 5.47 1.10
N ALA A 109 -1.33 4.69 2.19
CA ALA A 109 -0.87 3.31 2.12
C ALA A 109 -1.83 2.42 1.31
N ALA A 110 -3.15 2.58 1.48
CA ALA A 110 -4.14 1.83 0.74
C ALA A 110 -4.08 2.11 -0.77
N ILE A 111 -3.99 3.39 -1.16
CA ILE A 111 -3.89 3.79 -2.56
C ILE A 111 -2.58 3.29 -3.17
N SER A 112 -1.46 3.47 -2.45
CA SER A 112 -0.15 3.01 -2.93
C SER A 112 -0.07 1.50 -3.09
N LEU A 113 -0.72 0.75 -2.20
CA LEU A 113 -0.78 -0.71 -2.31
C LEU A 113 -1.62 -1.15 -3.52
N LEU A 114 -2.78 -0.53 -3.74
CA LEU A 114 -3.61 -0.78 -4.91
C LEU A 114 -2.86 -0.48 -6.21
N ASP A 115 -2.22 0.68 -6.31
CA ASP A 115 -1.42 1.09 -7.47
C ASP A 115 -0.28 0.12 -7.75
N ALA A 116 0.47 -0.26 -6.72
CA ALA A 116 1.57 -1.22 -6.86
C ALA A 116 1.11 -2.61 -7.33
N LEU A 117 -0.04 -3.07 -6.85
CA LEU A 117 -0.60 -4.36 -7.26
C LEU A 117 -1.20 -4.31 -8.67
N ALA A 118 -1.88 -3.22 -9.03
CA ALA A 118 -2.41 -2.99 -10.37
C ALA A 118 -1.30 -2.85 -11.42
N SER A 119 -0.20 -2.18 -11.06
CA SER A 119 0.97 -1.96 -11.94
C SER A 119 1.92 -3.16 -12.00
N SER A 120 1.70 -4.19 -11.19
CA SER A 120 2.56 -5.37 -11.15
C SER A 120 2.53 -6.13 -12.47
N THR A 121 3.70 -6.50 -12.98
CA THR A 121 3.83 -7.33 -14.19
C THR A 121 3.18 -8.71 -14.03
N ARG A 122 3.18 -9.22 -12.80
CA ARG A 122 2.45 -10.43 -12.45
C ARG A 122 1.15 -10.04 -11.77
N GLN A 123 0.04 -10.26 -12.45
CA GLN A 123 -1.30 -10.05 -11.89
C GLN A 123 -1.60 -11.13 -10.84
N VAL A 124 -1.39 -10.79 -9.57
CA VAL A 124 -1.68 -11.68 -8.44
C VAL A 124 -3.05 -11.33 -7.90
N PRO A 125 -3.97 -12.30 -7.74
CA PRO A 125 -5.23 -12.05 -7.05
C PRO A 125 -4.96 -11.57 -5.63
N PHE A 126 -5.66 -10.52 -5.21
CA PHE A 126 -5.51 -9.99 -3.86
C PHE A 126 -6.87 -9.74 -3.20
N ARG A 127 -6.84 -9.70 -1.88
CA ARG A 127 -7.94 -9.31 -1.01
C ARG A 127 -7.43 -8.33 0.01
N ILE A 128 -7.93 -7.12 -0.02
CA ILE A 128 -7.51 -6.06 0.91
C ILE A 128 -8.72 -5.67 1.76
N VAL A 129 -8.55 -5.70 3.06
CA VAL A 129 -9.50 -5.14 4.02
C VAL A 129 -8.91 -3.89 4.67
N ALA A 130 -9.56 -2.75 4.45
CA ALA A 130 -9.22 -1.48 5.06
C ALA A 130 -10.13 -1.23 6.27
N VAL A 131 -9.54 -0.97 7.43
CA VAL A 131 -10.24 -1.00 8.73
C VAL A 131 -10.07 0.32 9.47
N ASP A 132 -11.17 0.89 9.93
CA ASP A 132 -11.15 2.02 10.87
C ASP A 132 -12.39 1.97 11.79
N PRO A 133 -12.26 2.28 13.09
CA PRO A 133 -13.40 2.34 13.98
C PRO A 133 -14.39 3.46 13.61
N LEU A 134 -13.90 4.57 13.01
CA LEU A 134 -14.71 5.73 12.67
C LEU A 134 -15.41 5.56 11.32
N GLU A 135 -16.73 5.59 11.33
CA GLU A 135 -17.55 5.47 10.13
C GLU A 135 -17.21 6.52 9.07
N ALA A 136 -17.05 7.79 9.48
CA ALA A 136 -16.72 8.87 8.56
C ALA A 136 -15.42 8.63 7.77
N ARG A 137 -14.42 7.97 8.37
CA ARG A 137 -13.18 7.59 7.68
C ARG A 137 -13.41 6.44 6.71
N ARG A 138 -14.23 5.47 7.09
CA ARG A 138 -14.60 4.37 6.21
C ARG A 138 -15.35 4.87 4.97
N GLU A 139 -16.33 5.75 5.14
CA GLU A 139 -17.08 6.33 4.02
C GLU A 139 -16.17 7.17 3.11
N LYS A 140 -15.26 7.96 3.68
CA LYS A 140 -14.26 8.68 2.90
C LYS A 140 -13.38 7.72 2.07
N MET A 141 -12.91 6.63 2.66
CA MET A 141 -12.10 5.66 1.92
C MET A 141 -12.89 4.95 0.82
N LYS A 142 -14.16 4.61 1.07
CA LYS A 142 -15.06 4.06 0.03
C LYS A 142 -15.22 5.02 -1.14
N ALA A 143 -15.44 6.32 -0.85
CA ALA A 143 -15.55 7.34 -1.90
C ALA A 143 -14.26 7.50 -2.71
N ILE A 144 -13.09 7.48 -2.06
CA ILE A 144 -11.79 7.53 -2.72
C ILE A 144 -11.61 6.29 -3.62
N TYR A 145 -11.90 5.09 -3.11
CA TYR A 145 -11.78 3.86 -3.91
C TYR A 145 -12.74 3.85 -5.11
N ALA A 146 -13.96 4.37 -4.94
CA ALA A 146 -14.92 4.50 -6.04
C ALA A 146 -14.44 5.46 -7.14
N ALA A 147 -13.62 6.45 -6.80
CA ALA A 147 -13.06 7.41 -7.74
C ALA A 147 -11.80 6.89 -8.49
N ILE A 148 -11.25 5.76 -8.08
CA ILE A 148 -10.12 5.13 -8.78
C ILE A 148 -10.65 4.49 -10.07
N ASP A 149 -9.97 4.74 -11.19
CA ASP A 149 -10.28 4.09 -12.46
C ASP A 149 -10.18 2.57 -12.37
N GLU A 150 -10.96 1.86 -13.18
CA GLU A 150 -10.98 0.39 -13.16
C GLU A 150 -9.59 -0.22 -13.37
N GLY A 151 -8.75 0.38 -14.22
CA GLY A 151 -7.37 -0.06 -14.42
C GLY A 151 -6.49 0.07 -13.17
N GLY A 152 -6.80 1.01 -12.28
CA GLY A 152 -6.07 1.22 -11.02
C GLY A 152 -6.55 0.33 -9.87
N LYS A 153 -7.65 -0.40 -10.04
CA LYS A 153 -8.18 -1.31 -9.02
C LYS A 153 -7.52 -2.69 -9.03
N GLY A 154 -6.90 -3.07 -10.13
CA GLY A 154 -6.29 -4.40 -10.28
C GLY A 154 -7.31 -5.54 -10.32
N THR A 155 -6.82 -6.78 -10.11
CA THR A 155 -7.64 -8.02 -10.22
C THR A 155 -8.10 -8.56 -8.87
N GLY A 156 -8.23 -7.70 -7.85
CA GLY A 156 -8.52 -8.09 -6.48
C GLY A 156 -9.80 -7.52 -5.92
N GLU A 157 -10.08 -7.90 -4.68
CA GLU A 157 -11.18 -7.40 -3.88
C GLU A 157 -10.66 -6.39 -2.85
N PHE A 158 -11.29 -5.22 -2.77
CA PHE A 158 -11.00 -4.20 -1.76
C PHE A 158 -12.28 -3.87 -0.99
N VAL A 159 -12.24 -4.05 0.33
CA VAL A 159 -13.39 -3.75 1.20
C VAL A 159 -12.99 -2.84 2.34
N VAL A 160 -13.94 -2.01 2.78
CA VAL A 160 -13.74 -1.06 3.90
C VAL A 160 -14.76 -1.39 4.98
N LEU A 161 -14.29 -1.83 6.13
CA LEU A 161 -15.10 -2.43 7.18
C LEU A 161 -14.78 -1.87 8.57
N SER A 162 -15.66 -2.13 9.55
CA SER A 162 -15.36 -1.99 10.98
C SER A 162 -14.40 -3.10 11.42
N ILE A 163 -13.90 -2.99 12.65
CA ILE A 163 -12.95 -4.00 13.20
C ILE A 163 -13.60 -5.38 13.31
N GLU A 164 -14.85 -5.42 13.74
CA GLU A 164 -15.60 -6.67 13.96
C GLU A 164 -15.91 -7.35 12.63
N GLU A 165 -16.48 -6.60 11.68
CA GLU A 165 -16.77 -7.09 10.32
C GLU A 165 -15.51 -7.57 9.59
N ALA A 166 -14.40 -6.85 9.76
CA ALA A 166 -13.15 -7.19 9.12
C ALA A 166 -12.58 -8.53 9.63
N LYS A 167 -12.68 -8.80 10.92
CA LYS A 167 -12.25 -10.09 11.50
C LYS A 167 -13.02 -11.26 10.91
N GLU A 168 -14.33 -11.14 10.82
CA GLU A 168 -15.16 -12.20 10.23
C GLU A 168 -14.87 -12.36 8.73
N LYS A 169 -14.69 -11.25 8.01
CA LYS A 169 -14.37 -11.27 6.59
C LYS A 169 -13.00 -11.91 6.30
N VAL A 170 -11.99 -11.60 7.10
CA VAL A 170 -10.67 -12.22 6.97
C VAL A 170 -10.73 -13.72 7.28
N LYS A 171 -11.46 -14.15 8.29
CA LYS A 171 -11.66 -15.58 8.57
C LYS A 171 -12.33 -16.30 7.41
N GLU A 172 -13.38 -15.70 6.81
CA GLU A 172 -14.05 -16.22 5.63
C GLU A 172 -13.07 -16.38 4.46
N TRP A 173 -12.29 -15.33 4.17
CA TRP A 173 -11.36 -15.32 3.03
C TRP A 173 -10.20 -16.31 3.15
N THR A 174 -9.77 -16.58 4.37
CA THR A 174 -8.53 -17.34 4.64
C THR A 174 -8.78 -18.67 5.34
N ALA A 175 -10.02 -19.11 5.46
CA ALA A 175 -10.40 -20.30 6.26
C ALA A 175 -9.82 -20.26 7.68
N GLY A 176 -9.68 -19.07 8.27
CA GLY A 176 -9.16 -18.86 9.61
C GLY A 176 -7.63 -18.75 9.74
N ILE A 177 -6.88 -18.84 8.63
CA ILE A 177 -5.40 -18.72 8.66
C ILE A 177 -4.96 -17.30 9.02
N GLY A 178 -5.68 -16.27 8.54
CA GLY A 178 -5.35 -14.86 8.74
C GLY A 178 -4.74 -14.18 7.52
N CYS A 179 -4.35 -12.91 7.67
CA CYS A 179 -3.77 -12.13 6.59
C CYS A 179 -2.32 -12.51 6.30
N THR A 180 -1.92 -12.40 5.02
CA THR A 180 -0.52 -12.54 4.60
C THR A 180 0.33 -11.40 5.15
N ALA A 181 -0.23 -10.19 5.23
CA ALA A 181 0.40 -9.02 5.84
C ALA A 181 -0.64 -8.11 6.50
N VAL A 182 -0.20 -7.38 7.52
CA VAL A 182 -0.99 -6.35 8.20
C VAL A 182 -0.18 -5.06 8.24
N LEU A 183 -0.76 -3.98 7.70
CA LEU A 183 -0.23 -2.62 7.80
C LEU A 183 -0.98 -1.92 8.93
N GLU A 184 -0.33 -1.75 10.07
CA GLU A 184 -0.87 -0.94 11.16
C GLU A 184 -0.33 0.47 11.04
N VAL A 185 -1.19 1.41 10.65
CA VAL A 185 -0.86 2.82 10.41
C VAL A 185 -1.65 3.75 11.34
N ASN A 186 -2.02 3.24 12.50
CA ASN A 186 -2.74 3.99 13.51
C ASN A 186 -1.78 4.56 14.55
N LEU A 187 -1.62 5.88 14.59
CA LEU A 187 -0.80 6.60 15.57
C LEU A 187 -1.51 6.82 16.92
N SER A 188 -2.77 6.46 17.08
CA SER A 188 -3.50 6.64 18.33
C SER A 188 -3.21 5.50 19.30
N GLN A 189 -2.37 5.81 20.30
CA GLN A 189 -2.09 5.08 21.57
C GLN A 189 -2.05 3.54 21.50
N PRO A 190 -1.13 2.90 22.22
CA PRO A 190 -1.08 1.44 22.31
C PRO A 190 -2.32 0.95 23.06
N ARG A 191 -3.45 0.89 22.40
CA ARG A 191 -4.46 -0.08 22.82
C ARG A 191 -3.76 -1.41 22.68
N LYS A 192 -3.79 -2.19 23.72
CA LYS A 192 -3.47 -3.62 23.69
C LYS A 192 -4.41 -4.28 22.66
N VAL A 193 -4.19 -4.03 21.40
CA VAL A 193 -4.75 -4.83 20.32
C VAL A 193 -4.03 -6.15 20.50
N ASN A 194 -4.79 -7.14 20.90
CA ASN A 194 -4.27 -8.49 21.04
C ASN A 194 -3.85 -8.90 19.61
N SER A 195 -2.58 -8.67 19.29
CA SER A 195 -2.01 -8.90 17.96
C SER A 195 -2.18 -10.34 17.47
N ASN A 196 -2.50 -11.24 18.40
CA ASN A 196 -2.77 -12.66 18.13
C ASN A 196 -4.11 -12.90 17.39
N SER A 197 -4.89 -11.89 17.09
CA SER A 197 -6.21 -12.06 16.44
C SER A 197 -6.22 -11.85 14.92
N TRP A 198 -5.07 -11.50 14.33
CA TRP A 198 -4.96 -11.23 12.89
C TRP A 198 -4.06 -12.23 12.14
N TRP A 199 -3.36 -13.10 12.90
CA TRP A 199 -2.44 -14.14 12.40
C TRP A 199 -3.06 -15.52 12.52
#